data_6ebcf3057d7c72679dc272c5564186ea
#
_entry.id   6ebcf3057d7c72679dc272c5564186ea
#
_cell.length_a   1.000
_cell.length_b   1.000
_cell.length_c   1.000
_cell.angle_alpha   90.00
_cell.angle_beta   90.00
_cell.angle_gamma   90.00
#
_symmetry.space_group_name_H-M   'P 1'
#
loop_
_entity.id
_entity.type
_entity.pdbx_description
1 polymer ?
#
loop_
_entity_poly.entity_id
_entity_poly.type
_entity_poly.pdbx_seq_one_letter_code
_entity_poly.pdbx_strand_id
1 'polypeptide(L)'
;DMEGELPRVDENGSTPLENAQMKAGAYYEAFHMPVFSCDSGLYFDELKEEEQPGIYVRRVNGKTLTDDEMIQYYASLAQKHGGSITGRYRNAIYFILDETHHYSSMDMSIATEPFILVTKPHPKRVDGFPLDSLSIDIRTGKYYYDLKEKDVSTSVDDGVRAFFGGILKER
;
A
#
# COMPACT_ATOMS: atom_id res chain seq x y z
N ASP A 1 1.79 -18.72 15.71
CA ASP A 1 3.12 -19.02 15.16
C ASP A 1 2.94 -20.15 14.16
N MET A 2 2.98 -19.79 12.85
CA MET A 2 3.00 -20.82 11.81
C MET A 2 4.46 -21.24 11.62
N GLU A 3 4.79 -22.45 12.05
CA GLU A 3 6.08 -23.11 11.77
C GLU A 3 6.13 -23.61 10.31
N GLY A 4 6.10 -22.70 9.36
CA GLY A 4 6.22 -23.02 7.95
C GLY A 4 6.61 -21.78 7.16
N GLU A 5 7.56 -21.90 6.24
CA GLU A 5 7.84 -20.83 5.30
C GLU A 5 6.59 -20.59 4.44
N LEU A 6 6.17 -19.32 4.35
CA LEU A 6 5.11 -18.93 3.43
C LEU A 6 5.53 -19.26 2.00
N PRO A 7 4.66 -19.87 1.18
CA PRO A 7 4.97 -20.16 -0.20
C PRO A 7 5.33 -18.87 -0.95
N ARG A 8 6.33 -18.95 -1.82
CA ARG A 8 6.63 -17.86 -2.76
C ARG A 8 5.50 -17.75 -3.77
N VAL A 9 4.99 -16.55 -3.93
CA VAL A 9 3.92 -16.24 -4.89
C VAL A 9 4.43 -15.24 -5.90
N ASP A 10 4.29 -15.56 -7.19
CA ASP A 10 4.56 -14.61 -8.26
C ASP A 10 3.39 -13.63 -8.35
N GLU A 11 3.58 -12.44 -7.79
CA GLU A 11 2.60 -11.35 -7.80
C GLU A 11 2.60 -10.68 -9.19
N ASN A 12 1.89 -11.27 -10.13
CA ASN A 12 1.80 -10.79 -11.52
C ASN A 12 0.43 -10.21 -11.87
N GLY A 13 -0.39 -9.91 -10.86
CA GLY A 13 -1.63 -9.17 -11.02
C GLY A 13 -1.39 -7.72 -11.45
N SER A 14 -2.44 -7.06 -11.91
CA SER A 14 -2.41 -5.66 -12.33
C SER A 14 -2.88 -4.70 -11.22
N THR A 15 -3.52 -5.24 -10.18
CA THR A 15 -4.06 -4.48 -9.04
C THR A 15 -3.65 -5.09 -7.71
N PRO A 16 -3.66 -4.30 -6.61
CA PRO A 16 -3.44 -4.84 -5.27
C PRO A 16 -4.39 -5.97 -4.92
N LEU A 17 -5.66 -5.89 -5.33
CA LEU A 17 -6.66 -6.92 -5.02
C LEU A 17 -6.34 -8.25 -5.72
N GLU A 18 -5.91 -8.22 -6.98
CA GLU A 18 -5.48 -9.42 -7.70
C GLU A 18 -4.29 -10.09 -7.02
N ASN A 19 -3.28 -9.31 -6.62
CA ASN A 19 -2.12 -9.84 -5.91
C ASN A 19 -2.49 -10.39 -4.53
N ALA A 20 -3.36 -9.72 -3.77
CA ALA A 20 -3.86 -10.22 -2.50
C ALA A 20 -4.61 -11.56 -2.67
N GLN A 21 -5.43 -11.68 -3.71
CA GLN A 21 -6.15 -12.91 -4.05
C GLN A 21 -5.18 -14.06 -4.37
N MET A 22 -4.17 -13.81 -5.20
CA MET A 22 -3.17 -14.81 -5.59
C MET A 22 -2.39 -15.32 -4.37
N LYS A 23 -1.96 -14.42 -3.50
CA LYS A 23 -1.27 -14.77 -2.25
C LYS A 23 -2.15 -15.57 -1.31
N ALA A 24 -3.39 -15.12 -1.06
CA ALA A 24 -4.31 -15.83 -0.19
C ALA A 24 -4.63 -17.23 -0.73
N GLY A 25 -4.82 -17.38 -2.04
CA GLY A 25 -5.02 -18.69 -2.70
C GLY A 25 -3.85 -19.64 -2.46
N ALA A 26 -2.63 -19.19 -2.71
CA ALA A 26 -1.43 -20.00 -2.49
C ALA A 26 -1.24 -20.40 -1.01
N TYR A 27 -1.56 -19.49 -0.09
CA TYR A 27 -1.50 -19.80 1.34
C TYR A 27 -2.57 -20.80 1.76
N TYR A 28 -3.80 -20.68 1.24
CA TYR A 28 -4.87 -21.61 1.54
C TYR A 28 -4.56 -23.03 1.00
N GLU A 29 -4.03 -23.12 -0.22
CA GLU A 29 -3.58 -24.40 -0.80
C GLU A 29 -2.46 -25.05 0.02
N ALA A 30 -1.55 -24.26 0.59
CA ALA A 30 -0.44 -24.78 1.37
C ALA A 30 -0.85 -25.23 2.79
N PHE A 31 -1.78 -24.51 3.42
CA PHE A 31 -2.07 -24.68 4.85
C PHE A 31 -3.45 -25.29 5.14
N HIS A 32 -4.38 -25.28 4.20
CA HIS A 32 -5.78 -25.76 4.35
C HIS A 32 -6.49 -25.25 5.62
N MET A 33 -6.29 -23.98 5.93
CA MET A 33 -6.87 -23.28 7.07
C MET A 33 -7.26 -21.85 6.67
N PRO A 34 -8.11 -21.16 7.46
CA PRO A 34 -8.43 -19.76 7.18
C PRO A 34 -7.18 -18.91 7.05
N VAL A 35 -7.06 -18.17 5.94
CA VAL A 35 -5.93 -17.31 5.63
C VAL A 35 -6.40 -15.98 5.07
N PHE A 36 -5.60 -14.95 5.26
CA PHE A 36 -5.78 -13.70 4.55
C PHE A 36 -4.46 -13.19 4.00
N SER A 37 -4.55 -12.35 3.01
CA SER A 37 -3.41 -11.64 2.44
C SER A 37 -3.78 -10.19 2.17
N CYS A 38 -2.79 -9.33 2.24
CA CYS A 38 -2.91 -7.92 1.90
C CYS A 38 -1.91 -7.55 0.82
N ASP A 39 -2.27 -6.57 0.01
CA ASP A 39 -1.38 -5.91 -0.94
C ASP A 39 -1.71 -4.43 -1.02
N SER A 40 -0.80 -3.63 -1.58
CA SER A 40 -0.96 -2.18 -1.66
C SER A 40 -0.48 -1.63 -2.99
N GLY A 41 -1.08 -0.53 -3.41
CA GLY A 41 -0.63 0.25 -4.55
C GLY A 41 -0.64 1.73 -4.23
N LEU A 42 0.22 2.49 -4.91
CA LEU A 42 0.33 3.94 -4.78
C LEU A 42 -0.38 4.63 -5.95
N TYR A 43 -1.21 5.61 -5.62
CA TYR A 43 -2.01 6.36 -6.58
C TYR A 43 -1.92 7.85 -6.28
N PHE A 44 -1.84 8.67 -7.33
CA PHE A 44 -1.78 10.13 -7.23
C PHE A 44 -2.97 10.77 -7.92
N ASP A 45 -3.56 11.77 -7.27
CA ASP A 45 -4.76 12.44 -7.76
C ASP A 45 -4.51 13.19 -9.07
N GLU A 46 -3.30 13.70 -9.29
CA GLU A 46 -2.92 14.50 -10.46
C GLU A 46 -2.53 13.66 -11.69
N LEU A 47 -2.35 12.33 -11.53
CA LEU A 47 -1.94 11.44 -12.62
C LEU A 47 -3.15 10.78 -13.28
N LYS A 48 -3.06 10.56 -14.59
CA LYS A 48 -4.02 9.73 -15.31
C LYS A 48 -3.85 8.25 -14.96
N GLU A 49 -4.85 7.45 -15.27
CA GLU A 49 -4.87 6.02 -14.94
C GLU A 49 -3.65 5.28 -15.50
N GLU A 50 -3.28 5.55 -16.75
CA GLU A 50 -2.12 4.95 -17.41
C GLU A 50 -0.75 5.38 -16.87
N GLU A 51 -0.72 6.46 -16.08
CA GLU A 51 0.50 7.01 -15.47
C GLU A 51 0.65 6.62 -14.00
N GLN A 52 -0.36 5.97 -13.40
CA GLN A 52 -0.35 5.61 -12.00
C GLN A 52 0.72 4.55 -11.69
N PRO A 53 1.49 4.71 -10.61
CA PRO A 53 2.43 3.68 -10.17
C PRO A 53 1.73 2.35 -9.84
N GLY A 54 0.56 2.41 -9.20
CA GLY A 54 -0.18 1.24 -8.76
C GLY A 54 0.69 0.32 -7.91
N ILE A 55 0.79 -0.94 -8.29
CA ILE A 55 1.65 -1.93 -7.62
C ILE A 55 3.14 -1.79 -7.99
N TYR A 56 3.46 -1.04 -9.04
CA TYR A 56 4.83 -0.90 -9.56
C TYR A 56 5.56 0.32 -9.01
N VAL A 57 5.39 0.61 -7.71
CA VAL A 57 5.98 1.80 -7.06
C VAL A 57 7.49 1.88 -7.26
N ARG A 58 8.17 0.74 -7.17
CA ARG A 58 9.64 0.63 -7.31
C ARG A 58 10.07 0.23 -8.72
N ARG A 59 9.16 -0.25 -9.56
CA ARG A 59 9.48 -0.71 -10.91
C ARG A 59 9.00 0.28 -11.95
N VAL A 60 9.91 1.03 -12.53
CA VAL A 60 9.62 2.04 -13.55
C VAL A 60 10.28 1.64 -14.86
N ASN A 61 9.51 1.59 -15.95
CA ASN A 61 10.00 1.22 -17.29
C ASN A 61 10.80 -0.11 -17.30
N GLY A 62 10.34 -1.10 -16.53
CA GLY A 62 10.99 -2.40 -16.45
C GLY A 62 12.24 -2.47 -15.56
N LYS A 63 12.67 -1.36 -14.98
CA LYS A 63 13.81 -1.28 -14.08
C LYS A 63 13.33 -1.19 -12.62
N THR A 64 13.93 -1.99 -11.74
CA THR A 64 13.77 -1.84 -10.29
C THR A 64 14.70 -0.75 -9.79
N LEU A 65 14.12 0.32 -9.22
CA LEU A 65 14.84 1.48 -8.74
C LEU A 65 15.46 1.23 -7.35
N THR A 66 16.65 1.78 -7.12
CA THR A 66 17.20 1.92 -5.76
C THR A 66 16.43 2.99 -4.98
N ASP A 67 16.67 3.09 -3.67
CA ASP A 67 16.01 4.12 -2.84
C ASP A 67 16.33 5.54 -3.32
N ASP A 68 17.58 5.81 -3.67
CA ASP A 68 17.96 7.12 -4.21
C ASP A 68 17.33 7.40 -5.58
N GLU A 69 17.29 6.41 -6.45
CA GLU A 69 16.62 6.54 -7.76
C GLU A 69 15.11 6.77 -7.59
N MET A 70 14.47 6.13 -6.59
CA MET A 70 13.08 6.39 -6.26
C MET A 70 12.85 7.83 -5.80
N ILE A 71 13.68 8.35 -4.90
CA ILE A 71 13.59 9.74 -4.44
C ILE A 71 13.72 10.70 -5.63
N GLN A 72 14.70 10.48 -6.50
CA GLN A 72 14.90 11.32 -7.71
C GLN A 72 13.72 11.26 -8.67
N TYR A 73 13.22 10.05 -8.95
CA TYR A 73 12.10 9.83 -9.85
C TYR A 73 10.83 10.53 -9.36
N TYR A 74 10.43 10.27 -8.11
CA TYR A 74 9.19 10.82 -7.56
C TYR A 74 9.28 12.33 -7.27
N ALA A 75 10.45 12.85 -6.88
CA ALA A 75 10.67 14.28 -6.78
C ALA A 75 10.55 14.96 -8.16
N SER A 76 11.08 14.33 -9.22
CA SER A 76 10.92 14.81 -10.59
C SER A 76 9.48 14.78 -11.07
N LEU A 77 8.73 13.75 -10.68
CA LEU A 77 7.30 13.63 -10.96
C LEU A 77 6.51 14.75 -10.29
N ALA A 78 6.77 15.04 -9.01
CA ALA A 78 6.17 16.17 -8.31
C ALA A 78 6.53 17.51 -8.98
N GLN A 79 7.79 17.68 -9.43
CA GLN A 79 8.21 18.88 -10.12
C GLN A 79 7.45 19.13 -11.44
N LYS A 80 7.15 18.07 -12.19
CA LYS A 80 6.37 18.17 -13.44
C LYS A 80 4.92 18.61 -13.19
N HIS A 81 4.40 18.37 -12.00
CA HIS A 81 3.03 18.70 -11.59
C HIS A 81 2.96 19.93 -10.66
N GLY A 82 3.92 20.86 -10.78
CA GLY A 82 3.89 22.14 -10.06
C GLY A 82 4.60 22.14 -8.70
N GLY A 83 5.38 21.11 -8.39
CA GLY A 83 6.22 21.02 -7.20
C GLY A 83 5.69 20.12 -6.09
N SER A 84 4.44 19.65 -6.21
CA SER A 84 3.85 18.66 -5.29
C SER A 84 2.74 17.90 -5.97
N ILE A 85 2.50 16.66 -5.50
CA ILE A 85 1.37 15.81 -5.91
C ILE A 85 0.75 15.16 -4.68
N THR A 86 -0.54 14.85 -4.76
CA THR A 86 -1.30 14.22 -3.67
C THR A 86 -1.36 12.72 -3.89
N GLY A 87 -0.78 11.96 -2.98
CA GLY A 87 -0.72 10.50 -3.04
C GLY A 87 -1.52 9.81 -1.96
N ARG A 88 -1.83 8.55 -2.23
CA ARG A 88 -2.50 7.66 -1.30
C ARG A 88 -2.13 6.21 -1.60
N TYR A 89 -1.86 5.43 -0.55
CA TYR A 89 -1.78 3.98 -0.70
C TYR A 89 -3.19 3.40 -0.59
N ARG A 90 -3.58 2.63 -1.60
CA ARG A 90 -4.81 1.84 -1.58
C ARG A 90 -4.44 0.42 -1.21
N ASN A 91 -5.00 -0.05 -0.10
CA ASN A 91 -4.77 -1.39 0.42
C ASN A 91 -5.89 -2.31 -0.06
N ALA A 92 -5.55 -3.55 -0.31
CA ALA A 92 -6.48 -4.63 -0.58
C ALA A 92 -6.31 -5.75 0.44
N ILE A 93 -7.42 -6.35 0.84
CA ILE A 93 -7.45 -7.55 1.68
C ILE A 93 -8.21 -8.62 0.93
N TYR A 94 -7.67 -9.83 0.91
CA TYR A 94 -8.37 -11.03 0.46
C TYR A 94 -8.31 -12.09 1.57
N PHE A 95 -9.48 -12.54 2.00
CA PHE A 95 -9.63 -13.51 3.09
C PHE A 95 -10.34 -14.76 2.57
N ILE A 96 -9.75 -15.92 2.76
CA ILE A 96 -10.31 -17.24 2.48
C ILE A 96 -10.57 -17.91 3.81
N LEU A 97 -11.86 -18.12 4.11
CA LEU A 97 -12.29 -18.81 5.31
C LEU A 97 -12.31 -20.33 5.09
N ASP A 98 -12.87 -20.75 3.96
CA ASP A 98 -12.93 -22.12 3.44
C ASP A 98 -13.07 -22.08 1.90
N GLU A 99 -13.22 -23.24 1.27
CA GLU A 99 -13.30 -23.38 -0.20
C GLU A 99 -14.44 -22.58 -0.85
N THR A 100 -15.49 -22.26 -0.08
CA THR A 100 -16.71 -21.61 -0.60
C THR A 100 -16.92 -20.20 -0.07
N HIS A 101 -16.23 -19.81 1.01
CA HIS A 101 -16.39 -18.51 1.67
C HIS A 101 -15.13 -17.66 1.52
N HIS A 102 -15.17 -16.78 0.53
CA HIS A 102 -14.11 -15.80 0.23
C HIS A 102 -14.66 -14.39 0.42
N TYR A 103 -13.86 -13.54 1.03
CA TYR A 103 -14.19 -12.15 1.30
C TYR A 103 -13.04 -11.25 0.86
N SER A 104 -13.35 -10.10 0.30
CA SER A 104 -12.33 -9.15 -0.12
C SER A 104 -12.78 -7.70 0.03
N SER A 105 -11.84 -6.81 0.15
CA SER A 105 -12.08 -5.38 0.12
C SER A 105 -10.87 -4.65 -0.44
N MET A 106 -11.12 -3.62 -1.22
CA MET A 106 -10.19 -2.56 -1.60
C MET A 106 -10.89 -1.20 -1.41
N ASP A 107 -11.76 -1.13 -0.42
CA ASP A 107 -12.53 0.06 -0.10
C ASP A 107 -11.66 1.18 0.45
N MET A 108 -12.11 2.42 0.28
CA MET A 108 -11.39 3.58 0.79
C MET A 108 -11.26 3.61 2.31
N SER A 109 -12.11 2.88 3.04
CA SER A 109 -12.02 2.74 4.50
C SER A 109 -10.75 2.04 4.97
N ILE A 110 -10.09 1.25 4.10
CA ILE A 110 -8.81 0.60 4.37
C ILE A 110 -7.64 1.25 3.60
N ALA A 111 -7.87 2.31 2.86
CA ALA A 111 -6.81 3.12 2.25
C ALA A 111 -6.11 3.98 3.32
N THR A 112 -4.84 4.33 3.07
CA THR A 112 -4.15 5.29 3.94
C THR A 112 -4.75 6.69 3.79
N GLU A 113 -4.53 7.54 4.78
CA GLU A 113 -4.78 8.97 4.62
C GLU A 113 -3.96 9.53 3.46
N PRO A 114 -4.49 10.51 2.72
CA PRO A 114 -3.72 11.14 1.66
C PRO A 114 -2.51 11.89 2.23
N PHE A 115 -1.44 11.95 1.44
CA PHE A 115 -0.24 12.70 1.75
C PHE A 115 0.18 13.55 0.57
N ILE A 116 0.98 14.59 0.83
CA ILE A 116 1.60 15.38 -0.23
C ILE A 116 3.02 14.88 -0.44
N LEU A 117 3.35 14.53 -1.68
CA LEU A 117 4.69 14.21 -2.10
C LEU A 117 5.33 15.45 -2.72
N VAL A 118 6.49 15.86 -2.20
CA VAL A 118 7.19 17.10 -2.55
C VAL A 118 8.51 16.84 -3.26
N THR A 119 9.11 17.88 -3.79
CA THR A 119 10.38 17.80 -4.54
C THR A 119 11.62 17.76 -3.66
N LYS A 120 11.54 18.34 -2.45
CA LYS A 120 12.69 18.42 -1.53
C LYS A 120 12.59 17.33 -0.48
N PRO A 121 13.51 16.37 -0.45
CA PRO A 121 13.45 15.31 0.56
C PRO A 121 13.89 15.81 1.93
N HIS A 122 13.27 15.25 2.97
CA HIS A 122 13.77 15.32 4.34
C HIS A 122 15.17 14.69 4.44
N PRO A 123 16.08 15.19 5.32
CA PRO A 123 17.43 14.64 5.44
C PRO A 123 17.49 13.20 6.01
N LYS A 124 16.50 12.81 6.80
CA LYS A 124 16.42 11.46 7.33
C LYS A 124 16.09 10.46 6.22
N ARG A 125 16.76 9.33 6.23
CA ARG A 125 16.53 8.18 5.34
C ARG A 125 16.33 6.93 6.16
N VAL A 126 15.44 6.06 5.68
CA VAL A 126 15.25 4.72 6.22
C VAL A 126 15.27 3.77 5.02
N ASP A 127 16.17 2.80 5.05
CA ASP A 127 16.35 1.82 3.97
C ASP A 127 15.04 1.09 3.68
N GLY A 128 14.69 1.00 2.41
CA GLY A 128 13.45 0.40 1.96
C GLY A 128 12.22 1.32 1.96
N PHE A 129 12.30 2.52 2.59
CA PHE A 129 11.20 3.49 2.69
C PHE A 129 11.57 4.87 2.11
N PRO A 130 11.97 4.93 0.82
CA PRO A 130 12.49 6.16 0.25
C PRO A 130 11.46 7.28 0.16
N LEU A 131 10.18 6.95 -0.07
CA LEU A 131 9.12 7.95 -0.26
C LEU A 131 8.72 8.66 1.03
N ASP A 132 8.97 8.07 2.19
CA ASP A 132 8.68 8.72 3.48
C ASP A 132 9.47 10.03 3.64
N SER A 133 10.66 10.12 3.04
CA SER A 133 11.45 11.36 3.04
C SER A 133 10.90 12.47 2.15
N LEU A 134 10.01 12.13 1.20
CA LEU A 134 9.32 13.09 0.33
C LEU A 134 7.90 13.39 0.78
N SER A 135 7.38 12.69 1.81
CA SER A 135 5.98 12.72 2.19
C SER A 135 5.70 13.71 3.31
N ILE A 136 4.67 14.53 3.11
CA ILE A 136 4.14 15.50 4.08
C ILE A 136 2.71 15.07 4.47
N ASP A 137 2.44 15.00 5.76
CA ASP A 137 1.09 14.81 6.28
C ASP A 137 0.26 16.08 6.05
N ILE A 138 -0.87 15.93 5.34
CA ILE A 138 -1.74 17.04 4.95
C ILE A 138 -2.29 17.79 6.16
N ARG A 139 -2.65 17.07 7.24
CA ARG A 139 -3.30 17.65 8.42
C ARG A 139 -2.34 18.52 9.23
N THR A 140 -1.07 18.13 9.31
CA THR A 140 -0.07 18.81 10.13
C THR A 140 0.88 19.69 9.32
N GLY A 141 0.99 19.46 8.01
CA GLY A 141 1.96 20.13 7.14
C GLY A 141 3.41 19.74 7.42
N LYS A 142 3.64 18.64 8.15
CA LYS A 142 4.96 18.17 8.55
C LYS A 142 5.39 16.97 7.69
N TYR A 143 6.71 16.82 7.50
CA TYR A 143 7.24 15.59 6.97
C TYR A 143 6.87 14.40 7.86
N TYR A 144 6.69 13.21 7.28
CA TYR A 144 6.40 11.99 8.02
C TYR A 144 7.42 11.74 9.13
N TYR A 145 8.69 12.03 8.89
CA TYR A 145 9.74 11.85 9.90
C TYR A 145 9.71 12.87 11.06
N ASP A 146 8.90 13.92 10.96
CA ASP A 146 8.70 14.92 12.00
C ASP A 146 7.37 14.70 12.77
N LEU A 147 6.58 13.68 12.40
CA LEU A 147 5.35 13.32 13.09
C LEU A 147 5.64 12.72 14.45
N LYS A 148 4.77 13.02 15.41
CA LYS A 148 4.75 12.39 16.73
C LYS A 148 3.69 11.28 16.74
N GLU A 149 3.79 10.33 17.68
CA GLU A 149 2.82 9.23 17.80
C GLU A 149 1.36 9.70 17.81
N LYS A 150 1.07 10.81 18.48
CA LYS A 150 -0.28 11.41 18.53
C LYS A 150 -0.79 11.94 17.18
N ASP A 151 0.08 12.15 16.24
CA ASP A 151 -0.25 12.70 14.91
C ASP A 151 -0.53 11.56 13.89
N VAL A 152 -0.27 10.30 14.24
CA VAL A 152 -0.48 9.13 13.37
C VAL A 152 -1.96 8.78 13.32
N SER A 153 -2.48 8.57 12.10
CA SER A 153 -3.86 8.14 11.87
C SER A 153 -4.05 6.65 12.16
N THR A 154 -5.19 6.29 12.74
CA THR A 154 -5.64 4.90 12.96
C THR A 154 -6.70 4.44 11.97
N SER A 155 -7.03 5.25 10.97
CA SER A 155 -8.15 5.00 10.05
C SER A 155 -8.05 3.66 9.31
N VAL A 156 -6.84 3.24 8.91
CA VAL A 156 -6.62 1.94 8.26
C VAL A 156 -6.95 0.79 9.21
N ASP A 157 -6.48 0.85 10.45
CA ASP A 157 -6.73 -0.17 11.46
C ASP A 157 -8.22 -0.31 11.77
N ASP A 158 -8.93 0.82 11.85
CA ASP A 158 -10.38 0.85 12.08
C ASP A 158 -11.13 0.24 10.89
N GLY A 159 -10.71 0.55 9.66
CA GLY A 159 -11.27 -0.02 8.43
C GLY A 159 -11.06 -1.55 8.34
N VAL A 160 -9.86 -2.03 8.67
CA VAL A 160 -9.54 -3.46 8.71
C VAL A 160 -10.37 -4.19 9.77
N ARG A 161 -10.50 -3.61 10.96
CA ARG A 161 -11.35 -4.17 12.03
C ARG A 161 -12.82 -4.23 11.61
N ALA A 162 -13.32 -3.21 10.92
CA ALA A 162 -14.68 -3.19 10.41
C ALA A 162 -14.91 -4.29 9.34
N PHE A 163 -13.95 -4.51 8.46
CA PHE A 163 -14.00 -5.58 7.45
C PHE A 163 -14.17 -6.95 8.09
N PHE A 164 -13.28 -7.34 9.01
CA PHE A 164 -13.38 -8.63 9.69
C PHE A 164 -14.60 -8.72 10.63
N GLY A 165 -14.95 -7.63 11.29
CA GLY A 165 -16.14 -7.55 12.16
C GLY A 165 -17.44 -7.74 11.39
N GLY A 166 -17.52 -7.31 10.13
CA GLY A 166 -18.66 -7.60 9.24
C GLY A 166 -18.82 -9.09 8.99
N ILE A 167 -17.74 -9.76 8.59
CA ILE A 167 -17.74 -11.22 8.32
C ILE A 167 -18.18 -12.05 9.53
N LEU A 168 -17.74 -11.67 10.73
CA LEU A 168 -18.10 -12.37 11.96
C LEU A 168 -19.57 -12.19 12.38
N LYS A 169 -20.26 -11.15 11.91
CA LYS A 169 -21.68 -10.90 12.19
C LYS A 169 -22.63 -11.62 11.23
N GLU A 170 -22.14 -12.04 10.08
CA GLU A 170 -22.92 -12.79 9.10
C GLU A 170 -23.02 -14.30 9.42
N ARG A 171 -22.40 -14.72 10.53
CA ARG A 171 -22.45 -16.07 11.09
C ARG A 171 -23.41 -16.15 12.27
#